data_2d70b420a053055b5fd3d04a7e78f240
#
_entry.id   2d70b420a053055b5fd3d04a7e78f240
#
_cell.length_a   1.000
_cell.length_b   1.000
_cell.length_c   1.000
_cell.angle_alpha   90.00
_cell.angle_beta   90.00
_cell.angle_gamma   90.00
#
_symmetry.space_group_name_H-M   'P 1'
#
loop_
_entity.id
_entity.type
_entity.pdbx_description
1 polymer ?
#
loop_
_entity_poly.entity_id
_entity_poly.type
_entity_poly.pdbx_seq_one_letter_code
_entity_poly.pdbx_strand_id
1 'polypeptide(L)'
;MLLSAGHACVDVYQGAIAALVPFFVADRAYTYAAASGIVLAASLLSSVVQPLFGALTDRWSMPGLLPLSTMVGGAGVAASGLSGSYALTLVFAAISGIGVAAYHPEAARIARATSQGSHTSMAYFSTGGNIGFALAPLLVAGTVAFGGLNWTPLLLIPALAGAAMTLPVLLALQRRRAAGAAEFAPSGHDDIPSFLRLSLAVVFRSIAFVGLSTFIAVYVEQRMHGSALAGTAALFVLFLGGVFGSVLGGHLVGRSDRTTVSRWSYAMSALAIAGVVCVSGPGIYLFVALTSIGLYVPFSLQVTLSQDYLPSRVGTAGGVTLGLTVSIGGLASPLLGSLADATSLQVALIPLIVMPVLSSLLFGTLRDPASPRTSEMVTSTA
;
A
#
# COMPACT_ATOMS: atom_id res chain seq x y z
N MET A 1 -9.90 15.08 8.38
CA MET A 1 -11.02 14.29 7.82
C MET A 1 -11.07 14.37 6.29
N LEU A 2 -11.19 15.54 5.63
CA LEU A 2 -11.25 15.61 4.14
C LEU A 2 -10.04 15.01 3.43
N LEU A 3 -8.80 15.25 3.94
CA LEU A 3 -7.60 14.60 3.40
C LEU A 3 -7.62 13.07 3.56
N SER A 4 -8.15 12.55 4.68
CA SER A 4 -8.29 11.11 4.89
C SER A 4 -9.29 10.50 3.91
N ALA A 5 -10.42 11.18 3.66
CA ALA A 5 -11.41 10.75 2.68
C ALA A 5 -10.86 10.83 1.25
N GLY A 6 -10.14 11.90 0.90
CA GLY A 6 -9.44 12.01 -0.38
C GLY A 6 -8.39 10.91 -0.57
N HIS A 7 -7.65 10.55 0.50
CA HIS A 7 -6.71 9.45 0.51
C HIS A 7 -7.42 8.09 0.27
N ALA A 8 -8.59 7.89 0.90
CA ALA A 8 -9.40 6.71 0.63
C ALA A 8 -9.79 6.62 -0.86
N CYS A 9 -10.21 7.74 -1.46
CA CYS A 9 -10.61 7.77 -2.87
C CYS A 9 -9.46 7.42 -3.83
N VAL A 10 -8.23 7.88 -3.56
CA VAL A 10 -7.08 7.57 -4.44
C VAL A 10 -6.61 6.13 -4.24
N ASP A 11 -6.62 5.61 -3.01
CA ASP A 11 -6.14 4.26 -2.73
C ASP A 11 -7.11 3.15 -3.17
N VAL A 12 -8.37 3.49 -3.48
CA VAL A 12 -9.25 2.60 -4.27
C VAL A 12 -8.53 2.17 -5.55
N TYR A 13 -7.84 3.06 -6.27
CA TYR A 13 -7.20 2.73 -7.55
C TYR A 13 -5.97 1.86 -7.39
N GLN A 14 -5.26 2.00 -6.27
CA GLN A 14 -4.14 1.11 -5.96
C GLN A 14 -4.63 -0.34 -5.72
N GLY A 15 -5.77 -0.51 -5.03
CA GLY A 15 -6.38 -1.82 -4.83
C GLY A 15 -7.14 -2.35 -6.05
N ALA A 16 -7.68 -1.46 -6.89
CA ALA A 16 -8.54 -1.84 -8.02
C ALA A 16 -7.81 -2.63 -9.11
N ILE A 17 -6.52 -2.35 -9.36
CA ILE A 17 -5.74 -3.10 -10.35
C ILE A 17 -5.64 -4.59 -9.95
N ALA A 18 -5.34 -4.89 -8.70
CA ALA A 18 -5.31 -6.26 -8.21
C ALA A 18 -6.72 -6.90 -8.21
N ALA A 19 -7.75 -6.12 -7.89
CA ALA A 19 -9.14 -6.58 -7.90
C ALA A 19 -9.68 -6.88 -9.31
N LEU A 20 -9.12 -6.26 -10.36
CA LEU A 20 -9.46 -6.53 -11.76
C LEU A 20 -8.79 -7.80 -12.31
N VAL A 21 -7.72 -8.32 -11.67
CA VAL A 21 -6.98 -9.50 -12.14
C VAL A 21 -7.89 -10.70 -12.45
N PRO A 22 -8.78 -11.17 -11.56
CA PRO A 22 -9.65 -12.30 -11.84
C PRO A 22 -10.54 -12.07 -13.06
N PHE A 23 -11.04 -10.85 -13.27
CA PHE A 23 -11.89 -10.51 -14.40
C PHE A 23 -11.10 -10.45 -15.73
N PHE A 24 -9.86 -9.98 -15.71
CA PHE A 24 -8.98 -10.03 -16.87
C PHE A 24 -8.63 -11.46 -17.27
N VAL A 25 -8.42 -12.35 -16.29
CA VAL A 25 -8.18 -13.78 -16.53
C VAL A 25 -9.43 -14.45 -17.11
N ALA A 26 -10.60 -14.18 -16.53
CA ALA A 26 -11.86 -14.80 -16.95
C ALA A 26 -12.37 -14.26 -18.30
N ASP A 27 -12.49 -12.94 -18.45
CA ASP A 27 -13.18 -12.32 -19.58
C ASP A 27 -12.27 -12.16 -20.82
N ARG A 28 -10.94 -12.04 -20.61
CA ARG A 28 -9.95 -11.80 -21.68
C ARG A 28 -9.02 -12.98 -21.92
N ALA A 29 -9.20 -14.07 -21.18
CA ALA A 29 -8.36 -15.26 -21.24
C ALA A 29 -6.85 -14.95 -21.10
N TYR A 30 -6.50 -13.94 -20.25
CA TYR A 30 -5.11 -13.65 -19.98
C TYR A 30 -4.50 -14.75 -19.11
N THR A 31 -3.25 -15.13 -19.41
CA THR A 31 -2.45 -15.97 -18.50
C THR A 31 -2.19 -15.25 -17.17
N TYR A 32 -1.82 -15.99 -16.14
CA TYR A 32 -1.46 -15.38 -14.85
C TYR A 32 -0.25 -14.45 -14.98
N ALA A 33 0.71 -14.82 -15.83
CA ALA A 33 1.85 -13.96 -16.16
C ALA A 33 1.42 -12.63 -16.82
N ALA A 34 0.48 -12.67 -17.77
CA ALA A 34 -0.04 -11.47 -18.42
C ALA A 34 -0.83 -10.61 -17.43
N ALA A 35 -1.73 -11.21 -16.64
CA ALA A 35 -2.53 -10.48 -15.65
C ALA A 35 -1.65 -9.84 -14.56
N SER A 36 -0.61 -10.54 -14.08
CA SER A 36 0.35 -9.97 -13.13
C SER A 36 1.26 -8.91 -13.75
N GLY A 37 1.50 -8.95 -15.06
CA GLY A 37 2.15 -7.88 -15.82
C GLY A 37 1.39 -6.55 -15.75
N ILE A 38 0.06 -6.58 -15.65
CA ILE A 38 -0.76 -5.37 -15.44
C ILE A 38 -0.51 -4.77 -14.05
N VAL A 39 -0.40 -5.61 -13.02
CA VAL A 39 -0.05 -5.18 -11.66
C VAL A 39 1.37 -4.60 -11.63
N LEU A 40 2.32 -5.22 -12.36
CA LEU A 40 3.66 -4.71 -12.52
C LEU A 40 3.65 -3.32 -13.19
N ALA A 41 2.90 -3.13 -14.27
CA ALA A 41 2.85 -1.84 -14.98
C ALA A 41 2.37 -0.70 -14.06
N ALA A 42 1.37 -0.96 -13.22
CA ALA A 42 0.89 0.01 -12.23
C ALA A 42 1.94 0.30 -11.14
N SER A 43 2.61 -0.73 -10.61
CA SER A 43 3.50 -0.61 -9.47
C SER A 43 4.91 -0.14 -9.84
N LEU A 44 5.45 -0.52 -10.99
CA LEU A 44 6.81 -0.17 -11.41
C LEU A 44 6.97 1.34 -11.62
N LEU A 45 6.04 1.96 -12.35
CA LEU A 45 6.07 3.40 -12.55
C LEU A 45 5.80 4.18 -11.26
N SER A 46 4.94 3.65 -10.39
CA SER A 46 4.73 4.21 -9.04
C SER A 46 6.04 4.33 -8.27
N SER A 47 6.94 3.35 -8.39
CA SER A 47 8.23 3.30 -7.67
C SER A 47 9.20 4.41 -8.04
N VAL A 48 9.23 4.75 -9.32
CA VAL A 48 10.12 5.80 -9.85
C VAL A 48 9.50 7.17 -9.68
N VAL A 49 8.20 7.25 -9.91
CA VAL A 49 7.43 8.51 -9.88
C VAL A 49 7.27 9.04 -8.46
N GLN A 50 7.07 8.17 -7.47
CA GLN A 50 6.83 8.61 -6.09
C GLN A 50 8.03 9.35 -5.45
N PRO A 51 9.29 8.85 -5.51
CA PRO A 51 10.46 9.61 -5.07
C PRO A 51 10.68 10.89 -5.88
N LEU A 52 10.41 10.87 -7.20
CA LEU A 52 10.55 12.04 -8.05
C LEU A 52 9.56 13.15 -7.62
N PHE A 53 8.28 12.83 -7.46
CA PHE A 53 7.30 13.79 -6.96
C PHE A 53 7.58 14.21 -5.51
N GLY A 54 8.14 13.32 -4.68
CA GLY A 54 8.62 13.68 -3.35
C GLY A 54 9.68 14.79 -3.40
N ALA A 55 10.71 14.62 -4.23
CA ALA A 55 11.74 15.62 -4.41
C ALA A 55 11.24 16.94 -5.05
N LEU A 56 10.26 16.84 -5.96
CA LEU A 56 9.62 18.03 -6.54
C LEU A 56 8.78 18.79 -5.53
N THR A 57 7.97 18.08 -4.72
CA THR A 57 7.11 18.71 -3.71
C THR A 57 7.86 19.25 -2.50
N ASP A 58 9.07 18.75 -2.23
CA ASP A 58 10.00 19.34 -1.26
C ASP A 58 10.49 20.72 -1.71
N ARG A 59 10.68 20.93 -3.03
CA ARG A 59 11.11 22.21 -3.62
C ARG A 59 9.94 23.15 -3.91
N TRP A 60 8.86 22.61 -4.46
CA TRP A 60 7.69 23.36 -4.91
C TRP A 60 6.42 22.73 -4.33
N SER A 61 5.76 23.43 -3.45
CA SER A 61 4.46 22.98 -2.97
C SER A 61 3.45 22.97 -4.13
N MET A 62 2.92 21.80 -4.43
CA MET A 62 2.06 21.54 -5.58
C MET A 62 0.69 20.97 -5.15
N PRO A 63 -0.10 21.67 -4.32
CA PRO A 63 -1.33 21.10 -3.75
C PRO A 63 -2.37 20.74 -4.82
N GLY A 64 -2.32 21.33 -6.02
CA GLY A 64 -3.13 20.95 -7.18
C GLY A 64 -2.85 19.54 -7.70
N LEU A 65 -1.74 18.91 -7.29
CA LEU A 65 -1.50 17.50 -7.59
C LEU A 65 -2.57 16.59 -6.98
N LEU A 66 -3.14 16.91 -5.82
CA LEU A 66 -4.11 16.04 -5.16
C LEU A 66 -5.32 15.71 -6.04
N PRO A 67 -6.11 16.70 -6.52
CA PRO A 67 -7.24 16.41 -7.39
C PRO A 67 -6.81 15.85 -8.75
N LEU A 68 -5.72 16.39 -9.35
CA LEU A 68 -5.26 15.96 -10.66
C LEU A 68 -4.82 14.48 -10.65
N SER A 69 -3.99 14.10 -9.69
CA SER A 69 -3.47 12.74 -9.57
C SER A 69 -4.57 11.73 -9.25
N THR A 70 -5.56 12.10 -8.43
CA THR A 70 -6.73 11.27 -8.16
C THR A 70 -7.54 11.01 -9.44
N MET A 71 -7.74 12.05 -10.26
CA MET A 71 -8.44 11.92 -11.55
C MET A 71 -7.66 11.07 -12.54
N VAL A 72 -6.32 11.25 -12.62
CA VAL A 72 -5.45 10.43 -13.48
C VAL A 72 -5.47 8.96 -13.05
N GLY A 73 -5.42 8.68 -11.74
CA GLY A 73 -5.53 7.34 -11.18
C GLY A 73 -6.84 6.66 -11.57
N GLY A 74 -7.95 7.37 -11.38
CA GLY A 74 -9.30 6.87 -11.74
C GLY A 74 -9.50 6.67 -13.24
N ALA A 75 -9.05 7.62 -14.07
CA ALA A 75 -9.14 7.52 -15.51
C ALA A 75 -8.34 6.33 -16.06
N GLY A 76 -7.14 6.08 -15.50
CA GLY A 76 -6.32 4.93 -15.87
C GLY A 76 -7.02 3.60 -15.57
N VAL A 77 -7.58 3.42 -14.36
CA VAL A 77 -8.34 2.20 -14.03
C VAL A 77 -9.56 2.05 -14.92
N ALA A 78 -10.37 3.10 -15.10
CA ALA A 78 -11.55 3.07 -15.95
C ALA A 78 -11.20 2.67 -17.40
N ALA A 79 -10.17 3.27 -17.98
CA ALA A 79 -9.73 2.99 -19.34
C ALA A 79 -9.12 1.57 -19.50
N SER A 80 -8.50 1.03 -18.45
CA SER A 80 -7.93 -0.33 -18.48
C SER A 80 -8.99 -1.40 -18.68
N GLY A 81 -10.18 -1.22 -18.12
CA GLY A 81 -11.33 -2.12 -18.34
C GLY A 81 -11.94 -1.99 -19.74
N LEU A 82 -11.92 -0.80 -20.32
CA LEU A 82 -12.45 -0.56 -21.68
C LEU A 82 -11.49 -0.99 -22.80
N SER A 83 -10.20 -1.18 -22.51
CA SER A 83 -9.20 -1.42 -23.54
C SER A 83 -9.42 -2.78 -24.21
N GLY A 84 -9.36 -2.80 -25.55
CA GLY A 84 -9.47 -4.00 -26.37
C GLY A 84 -8.16 -4.78 -26.55
N SER A 85 -7.03 -4.30 -26.01
CA SER A 85 -5.73 -4.95 -26.16
C SER A 85 -4.92 -4.97 -24.87
N TYR A 86 -4.09 -6.00 -24.73
CA TYR A 86 -3.21 -6.14 -23.58
C TYR A 86 -2.26 -4.94 -23.42
N ALA A 87 -1.66 -4.46 -24.52
CA ALA A 87 -0.75 -3.33 -24.51
C ALA A 87 -1.41 -2.05 -23.98
N LEU A 88 -2.65 -1.76 -24.41
CA LEU A 88 -3.41 -0.61 -23.91
C LEU A 88 -3.80 -0.80 -22.44
N THR A 89 -4.15 -2.02 -22.02
CA THR A 89 -4.41 -2.32 -20.60
C THR A 89 -3.19 -2.01 -19.75
N LEU A 90 -1.98 -2.40 -20.18
CA LEU A 90 -0.73 -2.07 -19.49
C LEU A 90 -0.50 -0.56 -19.41
N VAL A 91 -0.69 0.17 -20.52
CA VAL A 91 -0.51 1.62 -20.55
C VAL A 91 -1.47 2.32 -19.58
N PHE A 92 -2.75 1.94 -19.58
CA PHE A 92 -3.72 2.56 -18.69
C PHE A 92 -3.51 2.20 -17.23
N ALA A 93 -3.10 0.96 -16.92
CA ALA A 93 -2.69 0.57 -15.57
C ALA A 93 -1.47 1.38 -15.09
N ALA A 94 -0.48 1.58 -15.97
CA ALA A 94 0.68 2.41 -15.69
C ALA A 94 0.31 3.87 -15.43
N ILE A 95 -0.59 4.45 -16.23
CA ILE A 95 -1.12 5.81 -16.02
C ILE A 95 -1.81 5.92 -14.66
N SER A 96 -2.61 4.92 -14.29
CA SER A 96 -3.22 4.85 -12.96
C SER A 96 -2.17 4.85 -11.85
N GLY A 97 -1.13 4.00 -11.99
CA GLY A 97 -0.02 3.94 -11.04
C GLY A 97 0.73 5.26 -10.87
N ILE A 98 0.95 6.00 -11.96
CA ILE A 98 1.55 7.35 -11.93
C ILE A 98 0.65 8.31 -11.16
N GLY A 99 -0.66 8.30 -11.41
CA GLY A 99 -1.62 9.14 -10.69
C GLY A 99 -1.56 8.87 -9.18
N VAL A 100 -1.68 7.60 -8.76
CA VAL A 100 -1.62 7.22 -7.35
C VAL A 100 -0.28 7.64 -6.73
N ALA A 101 0.84 7.41 -7.42
CA ALA A 101 2.18 7.75 -6.94
C ALA A 101 2.39 9.25 -6.73
N ALA A 102 1.87 10.09 -7.63
CA ALA A 102 1.99 11.54 -7.54
C ALA A 102 1.20 12.14 -6.36
N TYR A 103 0.11 11.49 -5.95
CA TYR A 103 -0.72 11.93 -4.83
C TYR A 103 0.00 11.88 -3.48
N HIS A 104 0.66 10.74 -3.18
CA HIS A 104 1.10 10.41 -1.82
C HIS A 104 2.11 11.38 -1.21
N PRO A 105 3.20 11.82 -1.90
CA PRO A 105 4.18 12.72 -1.29
C PRO A 105 3.57 14.07 -0.88
N GLU A 106 2.79 14.67 -1.76
CA GLU A 106 2.17 15.97 -1.48
C GLU A 106 1.06 15.86 -0.43
N ALA A 107 0.25 14.79 -0.49
CA ALA A 107 -0.80 14.55 0.50
C ALA A 107 -0.22 14.33 1.91
N ALA A 108 0.86 13.54 2.03
CA ALA A 108 1.56 13.31 3.29
C ALA A 108 2.17 14.60 3.83
N ARG A 109 2.80 15.43 2.96
CA ARG A 109 3.36 16.73 3.32
C ARG A 109 2.26 17.67 3.86
N ILE A 110 1.13 17.77 3.17
CA ILE A 110 0.00 18.59 3.58
C ILE A 110 -0.62 18.07 4.88
N ALA A 111 -0.79 16.76 5.01
CA ALA A 111 -1.32 16.13 6.22
C ALA A 111 -0.42 16.44 7.43
N ARG A 112 0.90 16.33 7.28
CA ARG A 112 1.88 16.65 8.33
C ARG A 112 1.84 18.13 8.72
N ALA A 113 1.81 19.04 7.74
CA ALA A 113 1.74 20.48 7.97
C ALA A 113 0.43 20.92 8.65
N THR A 114 -0.71 20.30 8.27
CA THR A 114 -2.01 20.64 8.84
C THR A 114 -2.27 19.98 10.20
N SER A 115 -1.63 18.86 10.50
CA SER A 115 -1.74 18.13 11.77
C SER A 115 -0.84 18.71 12.87
N GLN A 116 0.03 19.66 12.55
CA GLN A 116 1.04 20.22 13.48
C GLN A 116 1.87 19.12 14.18
N GLY A 117 2.20 18.04 13.44
CA GLY A 117 2.94 16.90 13.96
C GLY A 117 2.12 15.92 14.83
N SER A 118 0.80 16.07 14.91
CA SER A 118 -0.06 15.15 15.67
C SER A 118 -0.02 13.73 15.07
N HIS A 119 0.49 12.76 15.84
CA HIS A 119 0.51 11.35 15.45
C HIS A 119 -0.89 10.78 15.19
N THR A 120 -1.87 11.19 16.00
CA THR A 120 -3.28 10.76 15.84
C THR A 120 -3.86 11.22 14.51
N SER A 121 -3.60 12.47 14.13
CA SER A 121 -4.10 13.01 12.85
C SER A 121 -3.43 12.31 11.65
N MET A 122 -2.14 11.97 11.74
CA MET A 122 -1.44 11.20 10.71
C MET A 122 -1.96 9.76 10.65
N ALA A 123 -2.31 9.15 11.78
CA ALA A 123 -2.95 7.84 11.81
C ALA A 123 -4.31 7.85 11.11
N TYR A 124 -5.15 8.87 11.33
CA TYR A 124 -6.41 9.02 10.59
C TYR A 124 -6.19 9.21 9.08
N PHE A 125 -5.15 9.93 8.68
CA PHE A 125 -4.79 10.08 7.28
C PHE A 125 -4.43 8.72 6.66
N SER A 126 -3.57 7.93 7.30
CA SER A 126 -3.17 6.59 6.84
C SER A 126 -4.34 5.59 6.84
N THR A 127 -5.21 5.67 7.86
CA THR A 127 -6.42 4.83 7.93
C THR A 127 -7.35 5.08 6.73
N GLY A 128 -7.42 6.34 6.26
CA GLY A 128 -8.17 6.66 5.04
C GLY A 128 -7.70 5.84 3.85
N GLY A 129 -6.39 5.80 3.57
CA GLY A 129 -5.82 4.99 2.50
C GLY A 129 -6.14 3.50 2.64
N ASN A 130 -5.96 2.92 3.83
CA ASN A 130 -6.28 1.52 4.08
C ASN A 130 -7.76 1.19 3.84
N ILE A 131 -8.67 2.11 4.18
CA ILE A 131 -10.11 1.96 3.86
C ILE A 131 -10.33 1.95 2.35
N GLY A 132 -9.66 2.83 1.60
CA GLY A 132 -9.72 2.85 0.14
C GLY A 132 -9.29 1.52 -0.48
N PHE A 133 -8.16 0.98 -0.02
CA PHE A 133 -7.70 -0.35 -0.41
C PHE A 133 -8.75 -1.43 -0.14
N ALA A 134 -9.33 -1.44 1.06
CA ALA A 134 -10.33 -2.43 1.46
C ALA A 134 -11.62 -2.34 0.62
N LEU A 135 -12.04 -1.13 0.25
CA LEU A 135 -13.24 -0.93 -0.57
C LEU A 135 -13.03 -1.29 -2.06
N ALA A 136 -11.78 -1.28 -2.54
CA ALA A 136 -11.48 -1.49 -3.96
C ALA A 136 -12.07 -2.79 -4.53
N PRO A 137 -11.91 -3.98 -3.93
CA PRO A 137 -12.47 -5.22 -4.45
C PRO A 137 -14.00 -5.19 -4.54
N LEU A 138 -14.67 -4.56 -3.57
CA LEU A 138 -16.12 -4.44 -3.54
C LEU A 138 -16.63 -3.52 -4.64
N LEU A 139 -15.95 -2.37 -4.84
CA LEU A 139 -16.30 -1.42 -5.90
C LEU A 139 -16.06 -2.02 -7.29
N VAL A 140 -14.95 -2.72 -7.49
CA VAL A 140 -14.64 -3.39 -8.76
C VAL A 140 -15.65 -4.50 -9.03
N ALA A 141 -15.90 -5.41 -8.08
CA ALA A 141 -16.85 -6.50 -8.24
C ALA A 141 -18.28 -5.98 -8.48
N GLY A 142 -18.71 -4.96 -7.72
CA GLY A 142 -19.99 -4.30 -7.93
C GLY A 142 -20.11 -3.69 -9.33
N THR A 143 -19.07 -2.99 -9.78
CA THR A 143 -19.03 -2.37 -11.12
C THR A 143 -19.12 -3.43 -12.22
N VAL A 144 -18.33 -4.49 -12.14
CA VAL A 144 -18.31 -5.57 -13.14
C VAL A 144 -19.62 -6.37 -13.14
N ALA A 145 -20.28 -6.51 -11.99
CA ALA A 145 -21.58 -7.17 -11.88
C ALA A 145 -22.70 -6.46 -12.67
N PHE A 146 -22.60 -5.16 -12.94
CA PHE A 146 -23.59 -4.43 -13.74
C PHE A 146 -23.53 -4.78 -15.23
N GLY A 147 -22.37 -5.05 -15.81
CA GLY A 147 -22.26 -5.35 -17.24
C GLY A 147 -20.81 -5.58 -17.68
N GLY A 148 -20.02 -6.28 -16.87
CA GLY A 148 -18.64 -6.66 -17.18
C GLY A 148 -17.66 -5.49 -17.13
N LEU A 149 -16.50 -5.71 -17.74
CA LEU A 149 -15.42 -4.72 -17.77
C LEU A 149 -15.79 -3.40 -18.46
N ASN A 150 -16.81 -3.40 -19.32
CA ASN A 150 -17.30 -2.17 -20.00
C ASN A 150 -17.88 -1.13 -19.03
N TRP A 151 -18.18 -1.51 -17.79
CA TRP A 151 -18.72 -0.62 -16.77
C TRP A 151 -17.66 -0.03 -15.85
N THR A 152 -16.37 -0.35 -16.07
CA THR A 152 -15.27 0.27 -15.30
C THR A 152 -15.24 1.81 -15.29
N PRO A 153 -15.87 2.56 -16.25
CA PRO A 153 -16.05 4.02 -16.10
C PRO A 153 -16.77 4.44 -14.80
N LEU A 154 -17.59 3.59 -14.19
CA LEU A 154 -18.20 3.88 -12.88
C LEU A 154 -17.15 4.07 -11.77
N LEU A 155 -15.95 3.48 -11.92
CA LEU A 155 -14.82 3.70 -11.02
C LEU A 155 -14.24 5.12 -11.09
N LEU A 156 -14.71 5.99 -12.00
CA LEU A 156 -14.43 7.43 -11.94
C LEU A 156 -15.15 8.15 -10.79
N ILE A 157 -16.24 7.57 -10.25
CA ILE A 157 -17.01 8.19 -9.17
C ILE A 157 -16.15 8.49 -7.93
N PRO A 158 -15.34 7.55 -7.40
CA PRO A 158 -14.41 7.86 -6.31
C PRO A 158 -13.40 8.95 -6.68
N ALA A 159 -12.93 9.02 -7.95
CA ALA A 159 -11.99 10.07 -8.37
C ALA A 159 -12.62 11.45 -8.32
N LEU A 160 -13.84 11.58 -8.84
CA LEU A 160 -14.60 12.83 -8.80
C LEU A 160 -14.87 13.27 -7.35
N ALA A 161 -15.29 12.33 -6.50
CA ALA A 161 -15.52 12.58 -5.08
C ALA A 161 -14.22 13.02 -4.36
N GLY A 162 -13.12 12.29 -4.57
CA GLY A 162 -11.81 12.61 -3.98
C GLY A 162 -11.27 13.96 -4.45
N ALA A 163 -11.38 14.26 -5.75
CA ALA A 163 -10.99 15.56 -6.29
C ALA A 163 -11.84 16.68 -5.69
N ALA A 164 -13.15 16.51 -5.59
CA ALA A 164 -14.04 17.50 -4.98
C ALA A 164 -13.74 17.72 -3.49
N MET A 165 -13.45 16.65 -2.73
CA MET A 165 -13.10 16.74 -1.29
C MET A 165 -11.77 17.42 -1.04
N THR A 166 -10.84 17.44 -1.99
CA THR A 166 -9.55 18.13 -1.85
C THR A 166 -9.65 19.63 -2.13
N LEU A 167 -10.64 20.12 -2.86
CA LEU A 167 -10.80 21.56 -3.18
C LEU A 167 -10.87 22.45 -1.94
N PRO A 168 -11.69 22.17 -0.90
CA PRO A 168 -11.70 22.98 0.32
C PRO A 168 -10.35 23.02 1.04
N VAL A 169 -9.59 21.91 0.97
CA VAL A 169 -8.24 21.81 1.54
C VAL A 169 -7.29 22.76 0.80
N LEU A 170 -7.35 22.78 -0.54
CA LEU A 170 -6.55 23.68 -1.36
C LEU A 170 -6.82 25.16 -1.04
N LEU A 171 -8.09 25.52 -0.92
CA LEU A 171 -8.49 26.89 -0.56
C LEU A 171 -8.00 27.29 0.84
N ALA A 172 -8.10 26.39 1.82
CA ALA A 172 -7.60 26.62 3.17
C ALA A 172 -6.06 26.77 3.20
N LEU A 173 -5.33 26.01 2.40
CA LEU A 173 -3.88 26.11 2.28
C LEU A 173 -3.44 27.42 1.63
N GLN A 174 -4.13 27.88 0.60
CA GLN A 174 -3.85 29.18 -0.03
C GLN A 174 -4.00 30.33 0.98
N ARG A 175 -5.04 30.28 1.82
CA ARG A 175 -5.26 31.29 2.90
C ARG A 175 -4.16 31.24 3.96
N ARG A 176 -3.68 30.05 4.35
CA ARG A 176 -2.61 29.92 5.36
C ARG A 176 -1.24 30.35 4.85
N ARG A 177 -0.93 30.16 3.58
CA ARG A 177 0.32 30.66 2.96
C ARG A 177 0.42 32.17 2.96
N ALA A 178 -0.69 32.85 2.78
CA ALA A 178 -0.75 34.32 2.89
C ALA A 178 -0.42 34.82 4.32
N ALA A 179 -0.47 33.95 5.33
CA ALA A 179 -0.24 34.28 6.75
C ALA A 179 1.15 33.89 7.32
N GLY A 180 2.09 33.37 6.51
CA GLY A 180 3.53 33.18 6.83
C GLY A 180 3.86 32.24 8.01
N ALA A 181 3.79 30.92 7.85
CA ALA A 181 4.15 29.93 8.87
C ALA A 181 5.53 29.29 8.59
N ALA A 182 6.38 29.11 9.64
CA ALA A 182 7.74 28.60 9.56
C ALA A 182 7.82 27.05 9.48
N GLU A 183 8.87 26.54 8.81
CA GLU A 183 9.14 25.11 8.61
C GLU A 183 10.13 24.52 9.64
N PHE A 184 10.00 23.25 9.92
CA PHE A 184 10.76 22.48 10.92
C PHE A 184 12.05 21.92 10.27
N ALA A 185 13.22 22.14 10.88
CA ALA A 185 14.51 21.63 10.40
C ALA A 185 14.91 20.36 11.17
N PRO A 186 15.25 19.25 10.47
CA PRO A 186 15.67 18.00 11.12
C PRO A 186 17.14 18.04 11.52
N SER A 187 17.48 17.44 12.67
CA SER A 187 18.86 17.29 13.15
C SER A 187 19.11 15.86 13.67
N GLY A 188 20.28 15.27 13.35
CA GLY A 188 20.68 13.95 13.82
C GLY A 188 21.73 13.30 12.91
N HIS A 189 22.28 12.15 13.35
CA HIS A 189 23.21 11.34 12.56
C HIS A 189 22.48 10.21 11.83
N ASP A 190 22.76 10.05 10.54
CA ASP A 190 22.18 9.01 9.71
C ASP A 190 22.81 7.64 9.98
N ASP A 191 21.99 6.63 10.30
CA ASP A 191 22.34 5.21 10.38
C ASP A 191 21.97 4.49 9.08
N ILE A 192 22.81 4.69 8.05
CA ILE A 192 22.62 4.10 6.74
C ILE A 192 22.56 2.56 6.77
N PRO A 193 23.44 1.84 7.54
CA PRO A 193 23.37 0.39 7.61
C PRO A 193 22.04 -0.15 8.14
N SER A 194 21.46 0.46 9.19
CA SER A 194 20.16 0.06 9.71
C SER A 194 19.03 0.40 8.73
N PHE A 195 19.10 1.57 8.06
CA PHE A 195 18.16 1.94 7.02
C PHE A 195 18.16 0.95 5.84
N LEU A 196 19.32 0.49 5.38
CA LEU A 196 19.42 -0.49 4.29
C LEU A 196 18.84 -1.86 4.69
N ARG A 197 19.10 -2.32 5.94
CA ARG A 197 18.51 -3.58 6.45
C ARG A 197 16.99 -3.46 6.56
N LEU A 198 16.48 -2.33 7.04
CA LEU A 198 15.05 -2.03 7.08
C LEU A 198 14.45 -2.04 5.67
N SER A 199 15.10 -1.37 4.72
CA SER A 199 14.67 -1.31 3.31
C SER A 199 14.60 -2.71 2.69
N LEU A 200 15.57 -3.58 2.98
CA LEU A 200 15.55 -4.97 2.52
C LEU A 200 14.40 -5.78 3.15
N ALA A 201 14.10 -5.55 4.44
CA ALA A 201 12.94 -6.18 5.08
C ALA A 201 11.62 -5.70 4.44
N VAL A 202 11.52 -4.43 4.06
CA VAL A 202 10.37 -3.87 3.33
C VAL A 202 10.23 -4.49 1.94
N VAL A 203 11.34 -4.78 1.25
CA VAL A 203 11.34 -5.48 -0.05
C VAL A 203 10.69 -6.86 0.08
N PHE A 204 11.12 -7.68 1.04
CA PHE A 204 10.52 -9.01 1.24
C PHE A 204 9.04 -8.93 1.62
N ARG A 205 8.67 -8.01 2.49
CA ARG A 205 7.26 -7.73 2.81
C ARG A 205 6.47 -7.37 1.55
N SER A 206 7.02 -6.53 0.69
CA SER A 206 6.40 -6.09 -0.57
C SER A 206 6.10 -7.27 -1.48
N ILE A 207 7.07 -8.19 -1.66
CA ILE A 207 6.89 -9.40 -2.48
C ILE A 207 5.73 -10.26 -1.93
N ALA A 208 5.69 -10.48 -0.61
CA ALA A 208 4.61 -11.25 0.01
C ALA A 208 3.24 -10.58 -0.20
N PHE A 209 3.15 -9.28 0.10
CA PHE A 209 1.88 -8.56 0.04
C PHE A 209 1.35 -8.40 -1.39
N VAL A 210 2.20 -7.95 -2.33
CA VAL A 210 1.78 -7.73 -3.73
C VAL A 210 1.51 -9.05 -4.42
N GLY A 211 2.33 -10.08 -4.17
CA GLY A 211 2.09 -11.43 -4.69
C GLY A 211 0.74 -12.00 -4.22
N LEU A 212 0.43 -11.89 -2.92
CA LEU A 212 -0.88 -12.29 -2.40
C LEU A 212 -2.01 -11.45 -2.98
N SER A 213 -1.90 -10.13 -2.97
CA SER A 213 -2.98 -9.26 -3.48
C SER A 213 -3.26 -9.49 -4.97
N THR A 214 -2.25 -9.91 -5.75
CA THR A 214 -2.42 -10.24 -7.17
C THR A 214 -3.21 -11.52 -7.37
N PHE A 215 -2.95 -12.55 -6.56
CA PHE A 215 -3.46 -13.89 -6.85
C PHE A 215 -4.48 -14.44 -5.87
N ILE A 216 -4.66 -13.84 -4.67
CA ILE A 216 -5.52 -14.40 -3.63
C ILE A 216 -6.98 -14.55 -4.08
N ALA A 217 -7.49 -13.60 -4.87
CA ALA A 217 -8.86 -13.66 -5.36
C ALA A 217 -9.07 -14.87 -6.28
N VAL A 218 -8.19 -15.04 -7.28
CA VAL A 218 -8.26 -16.18 -8.21
C VAL A 218 -7.98 -17.50 -7.48
N TYR A 219 -7.03 -17.50 -6.55
CA TYR A 219 -6.69 -18.68 -5.75
C TYR A 219 -7.85 -19.18 -4.89
N VAL A 220 -8.52 -18.25 -4.18
CA VAL A 220 -9.68 -18.60 -3.34
C VAL A 220 -10.89 -18.96 -4.19
N GLU A 221 -11.11 -18.29 -5.31
CA GLU A 221 -12.15 -18.66 -6.27
C GLU A 221 -12.02 -20.10 -6.72
N GLN A 222 -10.82 -20.54 -7.12
CA GLN A 222 -10.55 -21.94 -7.49
C GLN A 222 -10.79 -22.93 -6.33
N ARG A 223 -10.41 -22.54 -5.09
CA ARG A 223 -10.58 -23.35 -3.88
C ARG A 223 -12.03 -23.43 -3.39
N MET A 224 -12.88 -22.48 -3.81
CA MET A 224 -14.29 -22.36 -3.41
C MET A 224 -15.24 -22.65 -4.58
N HIS A 225 -14.88 -23.61 -5.43
CA HIS A 225 -15.71 -24.09 -6.52
C HIS A 225 -16.11 -23.05 -7.57
N GLY A 226 -15.23 -22.11 -7.88
CA GLY A 226 -15.46 -21.10 -8.93
C GLY A 226 -16.35 -19.91 -8.49
N SER A 227 -16.42 -19.64 -7.18
CA SER A 227 -17.19 -18.49 -6.68
C SER A 227 -16.36 -17.20 -6.75
N ALA A 228 -16.65 -16.34 -7.73
CA ALA A 228 -16.06 -15.00 -7.85
C ALA A 228 -16.29 -14.14 -6.59
N LEU A 229 -17.42 -14.31 -5.91
CA LEU A 229 -17.72 -13.65 -4.65
C LEU A 229 -16.74 -14.10 -3.55
N ALA A 230 -16.39 -15.40 -3.50
CA ALA A 230 -15.42 -15.91 -2.54
C ALA A 230 -14.03 -15.31 -2.77
N GLY A 231 -13.59 -15.19 -4.02
CA GLY A 231 -12.34 -14.53 -4.39
C GLY A 231 -12.32 -13.05 -4.00
N THR A 232 -13.37 -12.32 -4.34
CA THR A 232 -13.54 -10.91 -3.97
C THR A 232 -13.51 -10.71 -2.45
N ALA A 233 -14.20 -11.57 -1.70
CA ALA A 233 -14.22 -11.53 -0.25
C ALA A 233 -12.84 -11.77 0.35
N ALA A 234 -12.03 -12.68 -0.22
CA ALA A 234 -10.67 -12.93 0.24
C ALA A 234 -9.77 -11.71 0.05
N LEU A 235 -9.85 -11.04 -1.11
CA LEU A 235 -9.08 -9.82 -1.36
C LEU A 235 -9.56 -8.66 -0.46
N PHE A 236 -10.87 -8.54 -0.24
CA PHE A 236 -11.43 -7.58 0.71
C PHE A 236 -10.88 -7.82 2.12
N VAL A 237 -10.89 -9.07 2.61
CA VAL A 237 -10.34 -9.44 3.94
C VAL A 237 -8.85 -9.13 4.01
N LEU A 238 -8.08 -9.41 2.93
CA LEU A 238 -6.66 -9.10 2.86
C LEU A 238 -6.41 -7.59 3.01
N PHE A 239 -7.20 -6.75 2.38
CA PHE A 239 -7.02 -5.30 2.47
C PHE A 239 -7.62 -4.70 3.74
N LEU A 240 -8.76 -5.22 4.22
CA LEU A 240 -9.39 -4.79 5.48
C LEU A 240 -8.50 -5.06 6.69
N GLY A 241 -7.76 -6.16 6.69
CA GLY A 241 -6.78 -6.46 7.73
C GLY A 241 -5.70 -5.39 7.86
N GLY A 242 -5.46 -4.58 6.81
CA GLY A 242 -4.58 -3.42 6.85
C GLY A 242 -5.07 -2.32 7.80
N VAL A 243 -6.37 -2.08 7.87
CA VAL A 243 -6.96 -1.12 8.82
C VAL A 243 -6.70 -1.58 10.25
N PHE A 244 -7.04 -2.84 10.56
CA PHE A 244 -6.86 -3.41 11.90
C PHE A 244 -5.37 -3.56 12.27
N GLY A 245 -4.54 -4.03 11.33
CA GLY A 245 -3.10 -4.21 11.56
C GLY A 245 -2.40 -2.90 11.88
N SER A 246 -2.70 -1.82 11.15
CA SER A 246 -2.10 -0.50 11.39
C SER A 246 -2.46 0.07 12.77
N VAL A 247 -3.73 -0.08 13.18
CA VAL A 247 -4.20 0.34 14.51
C VAL A 247 -3.56 -0.50 15.61
N LEU A 248 -3.51 -1.83 15.42
CA LEU A 248 -2.91 -2.76 16.36
C LEU A 248 -1.40 -2.48 16.53
N GLY A 249 -0.68 -2.18 15.44
CA GLY A 249 0.72 -1.81 15.47
C GLY A 249 1.00 -0.62 16.37
N GLY A 250 0.18 0.43 16.26
CA GLY A 250 0.28 1.61 17.14
C GLY A 250 0.06 1.30 18.62
N HIS A 251 -0.86 0.37 18.95
CA HIS A 251 -1.12 -0.04 20.34
C HIS A 251 0.01 -0.94 20.91
N LEU A 252 0.57 -1.83 20.10
CA LEU A 252 1.61 -2.76 20.54
C LEU A 252 2.91 -2.05 20.89
N VAL A 253 3.24 -0.97 20.20
CA VAL A 253 4.44 -0.16 20.47
C VAL A 253 4.38 0.55 21.83
N GLY A 254 3.21 0.74 22.40
CA GLY A 254 3.08 1.20 23.79
C GLY A 254 3.56 0.18 24.84
N ARG A 255 3.80 -1.09 24.44
CA ARG A 255 4.18 -2.21 25.32
C ARG A 255 5.51 -2.86 24.97
N SER A 256 5.99 -2.68 23.74
CA SER A 256 7.23 -3.26 23.22
C SER A 256 7.86 -2.31 22.19
N ASP A 257 9.16 -2.46 21.91
CA ASP A 257 9.81 -1.67 20.87
C ASP A 257 9.32 -2.04 19.46
N ARG A 258 9.49 -1.08 18.51
CA ARG A 258 8.99 -1.21 17.12
C ARG A 258 9.63 -2.39 16.38
N THR A 259 10.90 -2.69 16.66
CA THR A 259 11.62 -3.78 16.00
C THR A 259 11.12 -5.13 16.46
N THR A 260 10.89 -5.32 17.75
CA THR A 260 10.32 -6.55 18.32
C THR A 260 8.90 -6.80 17.84
N VAL A 261 8.02 -5.78 17.86
CA VAL A 261 6.66 -5.87 17.34
C VAL A 261 6.68 -6.30 15.87
N SER A 262 7.49 -5.65 15.04
CA SER A 262 7.60 -5.96 13.61
C SER A 262 8.12 -7.38 13.36
N ARG A 263 9.15 -7.80 14.09
CA ARG A 263 9.73 -9.13 13.98
C ARG A 263 8.69 -10.23 14.21
N TRP A 264 7.97 -10.18 15.32
CA TRP A 264 6.97 -11.20 15.64
C TRP A 264 5.75 -11.16 14.73
N SER A 265 5.34 -9.98 14.27
CA SER A 265 4.26 -9.84 13.30
C SER A 265 4.61 -10.51 11.97
N TYR A 266 5.85 -10.38 11.49
CA TYR A 266 6.29 -11.08 10.29
C TYR A 266 6.42 -12.58 10.49
N ALA A 267 6.91 -13.06 11.64
CA ALA A 267 6.94 -14.49 11.96
C ALA A 267 5.52 -15.09 11.94
N MET A 268 4.55 -14.39 12.53
CA MET A 268 3.14 -14.78 12.48
C MET A 268 2.60 -14.79 11.04
N SER A 269 2.95 -13.79 10.23
CA SER A 269 2.53 -13.72 8.82
C SER A 269 3.01 -14.92 8.01
N ALA A 270 4.24 -15.38 8.26
CA ALA A 270 4.78 -16.56 7.57
C ALA A 270 3.93 -17.81 7.86
N LEU A 271 3.58 -18.03 9.13
CA LEU A 271 2.70 -19.14 9.53
C LEU A 271 1.30 -18.99 8.94
N ALA A 272 0.78 -17.75 8.91
CA ALA A 272 -0.53 -17.48 8.34
C ALA A 272 -0.55 -17.71 6.82
N ILE A 273 0.49 -17.31 6.06
CA ILE A 273 0.59 -17.59 4.62
C ILE A 273 0.67 -19.11 4.37
N ALA A 274 1.40 -19.86 5.20
CA ALA A 274 1.39 -21.31 5.11
C ALA A 274 -0.03 -21.88 5.30
N GLY A 275 -0.81 -21.32 6.24
CA GLY A 275 -2.22 -21.64 6.40
C GLY A 275 -3.07 -21.31 5.17
N VAL A 276 -2.85 -20.15 4.52
CA VAL A 276 -3.53 -19.79 3.25
C VAL A 276 -3.26 -20.85 2.17
N VAL A 277 -2.02 -21.33 2.06
CA VAL A 277 -1.61 -22.31 1.03
C VAL A 277 -2.15 -23.71 1.32
N CYS A 278 -2.19 -24.13 2.60
CA CYS A 278 -2.48 -25.51 2.99
C CYS A 278 -3.94 -25.76 3.33
N VAL A 279 -4.67 -24.76 3.85
CA VAL A 279 -6.04 -24.93 4.33
C VAL A 279 -7.04 -24.77 3.17
N SER A 280 -8.03 -25.65 3.12
CA SER A 280 -9.13 -25.61 2.15
C SER A 280 -10.43 -25.20 2.83
N GLY A 281 -11.38 -24.69 2.01
CA GLY A 281 -12.70 -24.28 2.50
C GLY A 281 -12.68 -22.95 3.27
N PRO A 282 -13.75 -22.61 4.01
CA PRO A 282 -13.92 -21.27 4.63
C PRO A 282 -12.85 -20.88 5.64
N GLY A 283 -12.12 -21.85 6.22
CA GLY A 283 -11.00 -21.58 7.12
C GLY A 283 -9.87 -20.76 6.50
N ILE A 284 -9.77 -20.69 5.18
CA ILE A 284 -8.78 -19.90 4.46
C ILE A 284 -8.88 -18.40 4.80
N TYR A 285 -10.10 -17.88 5.03
CA TYR A 285 -10.31 -16.47 5.37
C TYR A 285 -9.67 -16.06 6.70
N LEU A 286 -9.65 -16.98 7.69
CA LEU A 286 -8.93 -16.72 8.94
C LEU A 286 -7.45 -16.50 8.68
N PHE A 287 -6.85 -17.35 7.86
CA PHE A 287 -5.42 -17.24 7.54
C PHE A 287 -5.12 -16.03 6.66
N VAL A 288 -6.02 -15.65 5.75
CA VAL A 288 -5.92 -14.40 4.98
C VAL A 288 -5.96 -13.18 5.92
N ALA A 289 -6.88 -13.16 6.89
CA ALA A 289 -6.98 -12.08 7.87
C ALA A 289 -5.72 -11.98 8.75
N LEU A 290 -5.24 -13.12 9.28
CA LEU A 290 -4.02 -13.17 10.09
C LEU A 290 -2.78 -12.73 9.29
N THR A 291 -2.67 -13.17 8.04
CA THR A 291 -1.61 -12.74 7.12
C THR A 291 -1.63 -11.23 6.95
N SER A 292 -2.79 -10.67 6.67
CA SER A 292 -2.95 -9.24 6.46
C SER A 292 -2.59 -8.44 7.71
N ILE A 293 -3.16 -8.77 8.85
CA ILE A 293 -2.85 -8.10 10.13
C ILE A 293 -1.34 -8.15 10.39
N GLY A 294 -0.71 -9.31 10.23
CA GLY A 294 0.72 -9.47 10.47
C GLY A 294 1.61 -8.68 9.51
N LEU A 295 1.21 -8.53 8.23
CA LEU A 295 1.94 -7.71 7.26
C LEU A 295 1.73 -6.21 7.44
N TYR A 296 0.60 -5.79 8.05
CA TYR A 296 0.27 -4.37 8.21
C TYR A 296 0.60 -3.80 9.59
N VAL A 297 0.72 -4.62 10.65
CA VAL A 297 1.21 -4.18 11.97
C VAL A 297 2.55 -3.43 11.84
N PRO A 298 3.56 -3.93 11.08
CA PRO A 298 4.82 -3.23 10.92
C PRO A 298 4.76 -2.01 9.99
N PHE A 299 3.70 -1.83 9.22
CA PHE A 299 3.67 -0.86 8.12
C PHE A 299 3.97 0.58 8.56
N SER A 300 3.24 1.10 9.55
CA SER A 300 3.48 2.44 10.10
C SER A 300 4.80 2.51 10.89
N LEU A 301 5.19 1.41 11.52
CA LEU A 301 6.41 1.33 12.32
C LEU A 301 7.67 1.41 11.45
N GLN A 302 7.65 0.80 10.27
CA GLN A 302 8.74 0.86 9.30
C GLN A 302 8.99 2.29 8.81
N VAL A 303 7.93 3.05 8.55
CA VAL A 303 8.04 4.44 8.10
C VAL A 303 8.68 5.30 9.19
N THR A 304 8.24 5.16 10.44
CA THR A 304 8.82 5.93 11.55
C THR A 304 10.27 5.49 11.87
N LEU A 305 10.56 4.18 11.81
CA LEU A 305 11.93 3.67 11.97
C LEU A 305 12.86 4.19 10.86
N SER A 306 12.40 4.22 9.61
CA SER A 306 13.20 4.73 8.49
C SER A 306 13.56 6.21 8.66
N GLN A 307 12.62 7.01 9.16
CA GLN A 307 12.83 8.43 9.44
C GLN A 307 13.79 8.64 10.62
N ASP A 308 13.74 7.76 11.63
CA ASP A 308 14.65 7.83 12.78
C ASP A 308 16.08 7.34 12.42
N TYR A 309 16.22 6.40 11.47
CA TYR A 309 17.53 5.98 10.95
C TYR A 309 18.15 7.03 10.01
N LEU A 310 17.35 7.83 9.31
CA LEU A 310 17.83 8.92 8.45
C LEU A 310 17.22 10.27 8.86
N PRO A 311 17.53 10.79 10.06
CA PRO A 311 16.94 12.03 10.55
C PRO A 311 17.31 13.26 9.73
N SER A 312 18.46 13.25 9.03
CA SER A 312 18.84 14.35 8.12
C SER A 312 18.07 14.34 6.79
N ARG A 313 17.36 13.23 6.45
CA ARG A 313 16.72 12.99 5.14
C ARG A 313 15.34 12.33 5.29
N VAL A 314 14.52 12.86 6.17
CA VAL A 314 13.21 12.29 6.55
C VAL A 314 12.29 12.06 5.34
N GLY A 315 12.28 12.98 4.36
CA GLY A 315 11.52 12.84 3.13
C GLY A 315 12.01 11.69 2.26
N THR A 316 13.32 11.57 2.07
CA THR A 316 13.96 10.46 1.36
C THR A 316 13.67 9.13 2.06
N ALA A 317 13.82 9.07 3.39
CA ALA A 317 13.57 7.87 4.17
C ALA A 317 12.12 7.38 4.00
N GLY A 318 11.16 8.26 4.16
CA GLY A 318 9.74 7.97 3.96
C GLY A 318 9.43 7.57 2.52
N GLY A 319 9.94 8.32 1.55
CA GLY A 319 9.72 8.08 0.12
C GLY A 319 10.27 6.73 -0.35
N VAL A 320 11.50 6.37 0.06
CA VAL A 320 12.09 5.06 -0.26
C VAL A 320 11.30 3.94 0.40
N THR A 321 10.98 4.07 1.68
CA THR A 321 10.25 3.02 2.41
C THR A 321 8.86 2.79 1.84
N LEU A 322 8.09 3.85 1.57
CA LEU A 322 6.77 3.75 0.95
C LEU A 322 6.85 3.26 -0.50
N GLY A 323 7.82 3.77 -1.28
CA GLY A 323 8.06 3.32 -2.65
C GLY A 323 8.35 1.82 -2.71
N LEU A 324 9.29 1.31 -1.91
CA LEU A 324 9.63 -0.11 -1.85
C LEU A 324 8.45 -1.00 -1.45
N THR A 325 7.49 -0.48 -0.69
CA THR A 325 6.33 -1.23 -0.20
C THR A 325 5.48 -1.84 -1.33
N VAL A 326 5.47 -1.23 -2.50
CA VAL A 326 4.65 -1.67 -3.66
C VAL A 326 5.52 -2.13 -4.82
N SER A 327 6.67 -1.51 -5.03
CA SER A 327 7.49 -1.59 -6.25
C SER A 327 8.06 -2.97 -6.53
N ILE A 328 8.82 -3.48 -5.58
CA ILE A 328 9.58 -4.73 -5.77
C ILE A 328 8.62 -5.93 -5.80
N GLY A 329 7.52 -5.85 -5.03
CA GLY A 329 6.46 -6.85 -5.12
C GLY A 329 5.84 -6.91 -6.52
N GLY A 330 5.63 -5.74 -7.15
CA GLY A 330 5.18 -5.68 -8.54
C GLY A 330 6.16 -6.35 -9.52
N LEU A 331 7.48 -6.16 -9.34
CA LEU A 331 8.51 -6.84 -10.15
C LEU A 331 8.50 -8.35 -9.96
N ALA A 332 8.20 -8.85 -8.76
CA ALA A 332 8.12 -10.28 -8.49
C ALA A 332 6.83 -10.94 -9.04
N SER A 333 5.76 -10.17 -9.22
CA SER A 333 4.44 -10.71 -9.61
C SER A 333 4.44 -11.49 -10.94
N PRO A 334 5.08 -11.04 -12.05
CA PRO A 334 5.14 -11.83 -13.28
C PRO A 334 5.92 -13.14 -13.14
N LEU A 335 6.93 -13.19 -12.26
CA LEU A 335 7.65 -14.42 -11.97
C LEU A 335 6.75 -15.44 -11.26
N LEU A 336 5.96 -14.96 -10.28
CA LEU A 336 4.94 -15.78 -9.61
C LEU A 336 3.85 -16.23 -10.59
N GLY A 337 3.42 -15.33 -11.48
CA GLY A 337 2.45 -15.65 -12.54
C GLY A 337 2.95 -16.72 -13.51
N SER A 338 4.20 -16.58 -13.97
CA SER A 338 4.83 -17.61 -14.85
C SER A 338 4.97 -18.96 -14.13
N LEU A 339 5.29 -18.94 -12.84
CA LEU A 339 5.33 -20.15 -12.03
C LEU A 339 3.93 -20.77 -11.88
N ALA A 340 2.90 -19.95 -11.72
CA ALA A 340 1.51 -20.40 -11.64
C ALA A 340 1.04 -21.01 -12.96
N ASP A 341 1.37 -20.39 -14.11
CA ASP A 341 1.05 -20.89 -15.44
C ASP A 341 1.75 -22.23 -15.73
N ALA A 342 3.00 -22.39 -15.26
CA ALA A 342 3.79 -23.60 -15.44
C ALA A 342 3.41 -24.74 -14.49
N THR A 343 2.79 -24.45 -13.35
CA THR A 343 2.51 -25.44 -12.29
C THR A 343 1.09 -25.31 -11.74
N SER A 344 0.89 -24.44 -10.74
CA SER A 344 -0.40 -24.08 -10.17
C SER A 344 -0.26 -22.82 -9.31
N LEU A 345 -1.40 -22.14 -9.04
CA LEU A 345 -1.43 -21.00 -8.10
C LEU A 345 -0.96 -21.40 -6.70
N GLN A 346 -1.29 -22.62 -6.24
CA GLN A 346 -0.83 -23.10 -4.94
C GLN A 346 0.70 -23.15 -4.86
N VAL A 347 1.36 -23.71 -5.87
CA VAL A 347 2.83 -23.79 -5.94
C VAL A 347 3.45 -22.41 -6.03
N ALA A 348 2.85 -21.51 -6.80
CA ALA A 348 3.32 -20.14 -6.96
C ALA A 348 3.25 -19.30 -5.67
N LEU A 349 2.34 -19.64 -4.75
CA LEU A 349 2.21 -18.95 -3.46
C LEU A 349 3.19 -19.47 -2.39
N ILE A 350 3.77 -20.68 -2.53
CA ILE A 350 4.71 -21.26 -1.55
C ILE A 350 5.92 -20.33 -1.27
N PRO A 351 6.61 -19.75 -2.26
CA PRO A 351 7.73 -18.86 -2.02
C PRO A 351 7.37 -17.64 -1.14
N LEU A 352 6.10 -17.21 -1.13
CA LEU A 352 5.66 -16.08 -0.34
C LEU A 352 5.70 -16.35 1.18
N ILE A 353 5.75 -17.63 1.61
CA ILE A 353 5.91 -18.01 3.02
C ILE A 353 7.29 -17.57 3.52
N VAL A 354 8.31 -17.68 2.68
CA VAL A 354 9.71 -17.37 3.04
C VAL A 354 9.93 -15.86 3.20
N MET A 355 9.19 -15.04 2.46
CA MET A 355 9.40 -13.58 2.44
C MET A 355 9.25 -12.93 3.83
N PRO A 356 8.18 -13.13 4.59
CA PRO A 356 8.09 -12.57 5.93
C PRO A 356 9.04 -13.24 6.94
N VAL A 357 9.50 -14.48 6.72
CA VAL A 357 10.58 -15.05 7.52
C VAL A 357 11.85 -14.22 7.37
N LEU A 358 12.25 -13.90 6.13
CA LEU A 358 13.41 -13.07 5.86
C LEU A 358 13.26 -11.67 6.46
N SER A 359 12.06 -11.06 6.36
CA SER A 359 11.76 -9.79 7.03
C SER A 359 11.94 -9.91 8.55
N SER A 360 11.40 -10.97 9.17
CA SER A 360 11.53 -11.23 10.62
C SER A 360 12.99 -11.37 11.06
N LEU A 361 13.80 -12.10 10.29
CA LEU A 361 15.23 -12.27 10.57
C LEU A 361 15.98 -10.93 10.49
N LEU A 362 15.71 -10.11 9.49
CA LEU A 362 16.31 -8.78 9.35
C LEU A 362 15.92 -7.86 10.51
N PHE A 363 14.66 -7.86 10.93
CA PHE A 363 14.22 -7.10 12.09
C PHE A 363 14.89 -7.55 13.38
N GLY A 364 15.29 -8.83 13.49
CA GLY A 364 16.11 -9.34 14.59
C GLY A 364 17.53 -8.75 14.65
N THR A 365 18.01 -8.12 13.58
CA THR A 365 19.34 -7.45 13.51
C THR A 365 19.25 -5.94 13.69
N LEU A 366 18.05 -5.38 13.77
CA LEU A 366 17.80 -3.95 13.94
C LEU A 366 17.65 -3.60 15.42
N ARG A 367 18.06 -2.39 15.77
CA ARG A 367 17.81 -1.79 17.09
C ARG A 367 16.81 -0.65 16.94
N ASP A 368 15.87 -0.55 17.86
CA ASP A 368 14.97 0.61 17.89
C ASP A 368 15.76 1.83 18.38
N PRO A 369 15.87 2.92 17.59
CA PRO A 369 16.51 4.14 18.06
C PRO A 369 15.83 4.65 19.32
N ALA A 370 16.59 5.02 20.35
CA ALA A 370 16.03 5.58 21.59
C ALA A 370 15.17 6.80 21.23
N SER A 371 13.89 6.76 21.58
CA SER A 371 12.99 7.90 21.37
C SER A 371 13.52 9.11 22.16
N PRO A 372 13.67 10.29 21.58
CA PRO A 372 14.15 11.50 22.28
C PRO A 372 13.38 11.81 23.58
N ARG A 373 12.14 11.33 23.71
CA ARG A 373 11.31 11.51 24.90
C ARG A 373 11.75 10.72 26.14
N THR A 374 12.56 9.66 25.97
CA THR A 374 13.06 8.87 27.12
C THR A 374 14.31 9.50 27.74
N SER A 375 15.09 10.27 26.98
CA SER A 375 16.28 10.95 27.49
C SER A 375 15.97 12.21 28.30
N GLU A 376 14.91 12.94 27.98
CA GLU A 376 14.52 14.15 28.74
C GLU A 376 13.88 13.84 30.08
N MET A 377 13.21 12.69 30.24
CA MET A 377 12.64 12.29 31.54
C MET A 377 13.71 11.80 32.54
N VAL A 378 14.84 11.29 32.06
CA VAL A 378 15.95 10.84 32.94
C VAL A 378 16.82 11.99 33.41
N THR A 379 16.94 13.06 32.62
CA THR A 379 17.73 14.26 33.01
C THR A 379 16.94 15.26 33.85
N SER A 380 15.60 15.16 33.93
CA SER A 380 14.77 16.04 34.76
C SER A 380 14.58 15.50 36.20
N THR A 381 15.05 14.30 36.51
CA THR A 381 14.97 13.65 37.83
C THR A 381 16.35 13.50 38.51
N ALA A 382 17.41 14.07 37.97
CA ALA A 382 18.74 14.21 38.57
C ALA A 382 19.04 15.69 38.85
#